data_c97bc468266904ddd6309ccb0dd4e16c
#
_entry.id   c97bc468266904ddd6309ccb0dd4e16c
#
_cell.length_a   1.000
_cell.length_b   1.000
_cell.length_c   1.000
_cell.angle_alpha   90.00
_cell.angle_beta   90.00
_cell.angle_gamma   90.00
#
_symmetry.space_group_name_H-M   'P 1'
#
loop_
_entity.id
_entity.type
_entity.pdbx_description
1 polymer ?
#
loop_
_entity_poly.entity_id
_entity_poly.type
_entity_poly.pdbx_seq_one_letter_code
_entity_poly.pdbx_strand_id
1 'polypeptide(L)'
;MPVFRKLLAQETGLLKDHLLRLDEEARRLRFGHFVTPEVILAYVDGIQWSETWIVGAFEGDVLRGVAELRDCSSAERRAGELSVTVETEFQNIGIGTRLLEEALLVARNRGFTSLFLLCLPENVKMQRVARKFADRMTFQDGDVEVRIVAPQPDPLSYFAEIFGDAIAMWETAMDRVTSQAKTSLPPKLPKAS
;
A
#
# COMPACT_ATOMS: atom_id res chain seq x y z
N MET A 1 -4.14 16.23 -0.16
CA MET A 1 -4.11 15.02 0.71
C MET A 1 -3.85 13.83 -0.20
N PRO A 2 -3.16 12.78 0.27
CA PRO A 2 -2.97 11.58 -0.56
C PRO A 2 -4.31 10.91 -0.90
N VAL A 3 -4.43 10.45 -2.14
CA VAL A 3 -5.55 9.64 -2.62
C VAL A 3 -5.19 8.16 -2.41
N PHE A 4 -6.11 7.39 -1.85
CA PHE A 4 -5.91 5.96 -1.60
C PHE A 4 -6.77 5.16 -2.57
N ARG A 5 -6.15 4.30 -3.36
CA ARG A 5 -6.85 3.42 -4.30
C ARG A 5 -6.08 2.13 -4.56
N LYS A 6 -6.74 1.15 -5.11
CA LYS A 6 -6.08 -0.08 -5.58
C LYS A 6 -5.20 0.21 -6.78
N LEU A 7 -4.06 -0.48 -6.83
CA LEU A 7 -3.25 -0.60 -8.04
C LEU A 7 -3.83 -1.68 -8.94
N LEU A 8 -3.77 -1.42 -10.23
CA LEU A 8 -4.09 -2.38 -11.28
C LEU A 8 -2.80 -3.06 -11.78
N ALA A 9 -2.95 -4.27 -12.36
CA ALA A 9 -1.80 -4.99 -12.90
C ALA A 9 -1.03 -4.20 -13.98
N GLN A 10 -1.73 -3.34 -14.74
CA GLN A 10 -1.11 -2.45 -15.74
C GLN A 10 -0.26 -1.35 -15.12
N GLU A 11 -0.41 -1.08 -13.83
CA GLU A 11 0.31 -0.04 -13.08
C GLU A 11 1.55 -0.59 -12.35
N THR A 12 2.00 -1.81 -12.69
CA THR A 12 3.21 -2.45 -12.13
C THR A 12 4.42 -1.52 -12.14
N GLY A 13 4.56 -0.66 -13.16
CA GLY A 13 5.63 0.34 -13.24
C GLY A 13 5.63 1.31 -12.06
N LEU A 14 4.47 1.75 -11.58
CA LEU A 14 4.36 2.65 -10.42
C LEU A 14 4.86 1.97 -9.14
N LEU A 15 4.59 0.67 -8.98
CA LEU A 15 5.09 -0.10 -7.84
C LEU A 15 6.63 -0.23 -7.88
N LYS A 16 7.20 -0.54 -9.07
CA LYS A 16 8.66 -0.57 -9.27
C LYS A 16 9.29 0.75 -8.88
N ASP A 17 8.77 1.84 -9.41
CA ASP A 17 9.28 3.18 -9.15
C ASP A 17 9.21 3.53 -7.66
N HIS A 18 8.10 3.20 -6.99
CA HIS A 18 7.96 3.42 -5.55
C HIS A 18 9.01 2.65 -4.75
N LEU A 19 9.14 1.34 -4.97
CA LEU A 19 10.08 0.51 -4.22
C LEU A 19 11.55 0.88 -4.49
N LEU A 20 11.85 1.36 -5.70
CA LEU A 20 13.18 1.86 -6.05
C LEU A 20 13.50 3.25 -5.46
N ARG A 21 12.49 4.06 -5.11
CA ARG A 21 12.69 5.34 -4.41
C ARG A 21 12.85 5.20 -2.90
N LEU A 22 12.49 4.04 -2.32
CA LEU A 22 12.76 3.79 -0.91
C LEU A 22 14.27 3.92 -0.63
N ASP A 23 14.63 4.55 0.46
CA ASP A 23 16.01 4.53 0.94
C ASP A 23 16.43 3.12 1.38
N GLU A 24 17.72 2.92 1.59
CA GLU A 24 18.29 1.62 1.91
C GLU A 24 17.68 1.01 3.18
N GLU A 25 17.45 1.83 4.20
CA GLU A 25 16.85 1.36 5.45
C GLU A 25 15.38 1.00 5.29
N ALA A 26 14.60 1.78 4.55
CA ALA A 26 13.20 1.48 4.25
C ALA A 26 13.08 0.17 3.43
N ARG A 27 14.00 -0.08 2.48
CA ARG A 27 14.08 -1.35 1.75
C ARG A 27 14.38 -2.52 2.68
N ARG A 28 15.40 -2.37 3.54
CA ARG A 28 15.76 -3.39 4.52
C ARG A 28 14.60 -3.74 5.44
N LEU A 29 13.92 -2.72 5.96
CA LEU A 29 12.74 -2.91 6.84
C LEU A 29 11.56 -3.58 6.11
N ARG A 30 11.43 -3.37 4.79
CA ARG A 30 10.37 -3.98 3.97
C ARG A 30 10.65 -5.43 3.64
N PHE A 31 11.88 -5.76 3.30
CA PHE A 31 12.27 -7.08 2.81
C PHE A 31 12.92 -7.97 3.88
N GLY A 32 13.15 -7.45 5.08
CA GLY A 32 13.81 -8.16 6.18
C GLY A 32 15.34 -8.20 6.06
N HIS A 33 15.89 -7.84 4.90
CA HIS A 33 17.32 -7.81 4.60
C HIS A 33 17.63 -6.79 3.51
N PHE A 34 18.92 -6.54 3.29
CA PHE A 34 19.36 -5.68 2.20
C PHE A 34 19.06 -6.32 0.84
N VAL A 35 18.44 -5.56 -0.05
CA VAL A 35 18.08 -5.99 -1.40
C VAL A 35 18.61 -5.00 -2.44
N THR A 36 19.10 -5.53 -3.58
CA THR A 36 19.51 -4.71 -4.70
C THR A 36 18.32 -4.28 -5.56
N PRO A 37 18.47 -3.26 -6.43
CA PRO A 37 17.43 -2.88 -7.38
C PRO A 37 16.93 -4.04 -8.25
N GLU A 38 17.83 -4.94 -8.67
CA GLU A 38 17.48 -6.09 -9.51
C GLU A 38 16.55 -7.07 -8.77
N VAL A 39 16.80 -7.29 -7.47
CA VAL A 39 15.94 -8.13 -6.61
C VAL A 39 14.55 -7.49 -6.47
N ILE A 40 14.48 -6.17 -6.30
CA ILE A 40 13.20 -5.44 -6.25
C ILE A 40 12.43 -5.59 -7.56
N LEU A 41 13.10 -5.40 -8.70
CA LEU A 41 12.47 -5.57 -10.01
C LEU A 41 11.95 -6.99 -10.21
N ALA A 42 12.76 -8.00 -9.89
CA ALA A 42 12.37 -9.40 -9.98
C ALA A 42 11.19 -9.73 -9.04
N TYR A 43 11.17 -9.16 -7.82
CA TYR A 43 10.05 -9.30 -6.89
C TYR A 43 8.75 -8.78 -7.51
N VAL A 44 8.77 -7.57 -8.07
CA VAL A 44 7.58 -6.95 -8.66
C VAL A 44 7.11 -7.70 -9.91
N ASP A 45 8.05 -8.16 -10.75
CA ASP A 45 7.73 -8.96 -11.95
C ASP A 45 7.16 -10.33 -11.60
N GLY A 46 7.48 -10.86 -10.42
CA GLY A 46 6.96 -12.13 -9.90
C GLY A 46 5.59 -12.04 -9.21
N ILE A 47 4.98 -10.85 -9.08
CA ILE A 47 3.70 -10.68 -8.38
C ILE A 47 2.59 -11.41 -9.14
N GLN A 48 1.91 -12.33 -8.45
CA GLN A 48 0.70 -12.98 -8.94
C GLN A 48 -0.51 -12.11 -8.65
N TRP A 49 -0.94 -11.31 -9.62
CA TRP A 49 -2.03 -10.33 -9.47
C TRP A 49 -3.41 -10.96 -9.21
N SER A 50 -3.58 -12.25 -9.48
CA SER A 50 -4.77 -13.01 -9.09
C SER A 50 -4.85 -13.32 -7.58
N GLU A 51 -3.70 -13.28 -6.90
CA GLU A 51 -3.53 -13.65 -5.49
C GLU A 51 -2.99 -12.50 -4.63
N THR A 52 -2.82 -11.32 -5.24
CA THR A 52 -2.23 -10.15 -4.57
C THR A 52 -3.08 -8.91 -4.82
N TRP A 53 -3.48 -8.23 -3.77
CA TRP A 53 -4.16 -6.93 -3.82
C TRP A 53 -3.25 -5.86 -3.26
N ILE A 54 -3.08 -4.81 -4.02
CA ILE A 54 -2.19 -3.71 -3.66
C ILE A 54 -3.01 -2.43 -3.57
N VAL A 55 -2.93 -1.76 -2.44
CA VAL A 55 -3.51 -0.43 -2.22
C VAL A 55 -2.38 0.59 -2.19
N GLY A 56 -2.49 1.63 -2.99
CA GLY A 56 -1.54 2.71 -3.09
C GLY A 56 -2.03 4.00 -2.43
N ALA A 57 -1.10 4.76 -1.86
CA ALA A 57 -1.28 6.15 -1.46
C ALA A 57 -0.60 7.06 -2.49
N PHE A 58 -1.36 7.90 -3.14
CA PHE A 58 -0.90 8.74 -4.24
C PHE A 58 -0.87 10.23 -3.83
N GLU A 59 0.19 10.91 -4.24
CA GLU A 59 0.26 12.36 -4.27
C GLU A 59 0.36 12.80 -5.74
N GLY A 60 -0.73 13.33 -6.27
CA GLY A 60 -0.90 13.46 -7.71
C GLY A 60 -0.80 12.09 -8.39
N ASP A 61 0.05 11.97 -9.41
CA ASP A 61 0.28 10.70 -10.10
C ASP A 61 1.41 9.85 -9.49
N VAL A 62 2.03 10.28 -8.39
CA VAL A 62 3.17 9.60 -7.79
C VAL A 62 2.73 8.73 -6.62
N LEU A 63 3.06 7.44 -6.70
CA LEU A 63 2.83 6.47 -5.63
C LEU A 63 3.84 6.69 -4.50
N ARG A 64 3.37 7.07 -3.30
CA ARG A 64 4.18 7.41 -2.13
C ARG A 64 4.17 6.35 -1.03
N GLY A 65 3.25 5.43 -1.12
CA GLY A 65 3.19 4.29 -0.20
C GLY A 65 2.27 3.21 -0.71
N VAL A 66 2.48 1.99 -0.25
CA VAL A 66 1.66 0.83 -0.61
C VAL A 66 1.38 -0.04 0.60
N ALA A 67 0.22 -0.68 0.59
CA ALA A 67 -0.06 -1.90 1.35
C ALA A 67 -0.32 -3.04 0.36
N GLU A 68 0.34 -4.17 0.59
CA GLU A 68 0.17 -5.38 -0.19
C GLU A 68 -0.51 -6.44 0.69
N LEU A 69 -1.54 -7.06 0.16
CA LEU A 69 -2.21 -8.24 0.72
C LEU A 69 -1.98 -9.40 -0.24
N ARG A 70 -1.25 -10.40 0.19
CA ARG A 70 -0.99 -11.62 -0.57
C ARG A 70 -1.79 -12.78 0.01
N ASP A 71 -2.47 -13.54 -0.84
CA ASP A 71 -3.17 -14.76 -0.44
C ASP A 71 -2.14 -15.86 -0.09
N CYS A 72 -2.23 -16.34 1.13
CA CYS A 72 -1.44 -17.46 1.66
C CYS A 72 -2.38 -18.55 2.19
N SER A 73 -3.58 -18.64 1.60
CA SER A 73 -4.62 -19.58 2.03
C SER A 73 -4.21 -21.03 1.80
N SER A 74 -4.73 -21.89 2.64
CA SER A 74 -4.70 -23.33 2.47
C SER A 74 -6.11 -23.87 2.28
N ALA A 75 -6.26 -25.17 2.04
CA ALA A 75 -7.58 -25.81 1.94
C ALA A 75 -8.44 -25.60 3.21
N GLU A 76 -7.81 -25.42 4.36
CA GLU A 76 -8.49 -25.35 5.66
C GLU A 76 -8.72 -23.91 6.14
N ARG A 77 -7.97 -22.92 5.62
CA ARG A 77 -7.95 -21.57 6.17
C ARG A 77 -7.69 -20.49 5.11
N ARG A 78 -8.56 -19.48 5.10
CA ARG A 78 -8.32 -18.25 4.34
C ARG A 78 -7.37 -17.35 5.12
N ALA A 79 -6.10 -17.31 4.71
CA ALA A 79 -5.06 -16.54 5.36
C ALA A 79 -4.34 -15.62 4.36
N GLY A 80 -3.96 -14.44 4.80
CA GLY A 80 -3.24 -13.48 3.99
C GLY A 80 -2.05 -12.86 4.71
N GLU A 81 -1.00 -12.57 3.96
CA GLU A 81 0.16 -11.82 4.41
C GLU A 81 0.00 -10.34 4.04
N LEU A 82 0.25 -9.47 5.00
CA LEU A 82 0.22 -8.03 4.83
C LEU A 82 1.62 -7.44 4.89
N SER A 83 1.89 -6.49 4.01
CA SER A 83 3.08 -5.65 4.12
C SER A 83 2.73 -4.20 3.80
N VAL A 84 3.43 -3.25 4.41
CA VAL A 84 3.20 -1.81 4.20
C VAL A 84 4.54 -1.09 4.05
N THR A 85 4.63 -0.24 3.03
CA THR A 85 5.77 0.68 2.85
C THR A 85 5.27 2.09 2.61
N VAL A 86 6.01 3.08 3.10
CA VAL A 86 5.78 4.50 2.85
C VAL A 86 7.13 5.17 2.71
N GLU A 87 7.31 5.98 1.66
CA GLU A 87 8.52 6.77 1.46
C GLU A 87 8.81 7.63 2.70
N THR A 88 10.07 7.75 3.08
CA THR A 88 10.49 8.33 4.37
C THR A 88 9.95 9.73 4.61
N GLU A 89 9.88 10.56 3.57
CA GLU A 89 9.35 11.93 3.63
C GLU A 89 7.83 11.98 3.90
N PHE A 90 7.11 10.89 3.63
CA PHE A 90 5.65 10.77 3.79
C PHE A 90 5.24 9.96 5.03
N GLN A 91 6.21 9.58 5.88
CA GLN A 91 5.94 8.87 7.12
C GLN A 91 5.43 9.81 8.23
N ASN A 92 4.90 9.21 9.30
CA ASN A 92 4.43 9.88 10.52
C ASN A 92 3.24 10.84 10.35
N ILE A 93 2.59 10.88 9.18
CA ILE A 93 1.38 11.68 8.91
C ILE A 93 0.12 10.82 8.71
N GLY A 94 0.17 9.55 9.11
CA GLY A 94 -0.98 8.65 9.11
C GLY A 94 -1.14 7.76 7.86
N ILE A 95 -0.35 7.95 6.80
CA ILE A 95 -0.46 7.20 5.53
C ILE A 95 -0.37 5.69 5.76
N GLY A 96 0.62 5.20 6.52
CA GLY A 96 0.76 3.76 6.77
C GLY A 96 -0.44 3.16 7.53
N THR A 97 -1.05 3.91 8.45
CA THR A 97 -2.28 3.47 9.14
C THR A 97 -3.43 3.36 8.15
N ARG A 98 -3.64 4.38 7.31
CA ARG A 98 -4.72 4.38 6.33
C ARG A 98 -4.54 3.29 5.26
N LEU A 99 -3.32 3.07 4.80
CA LEU A 99 -3.01 1.97 3.87
C LEU A 99 -3.37 0.61 4.47
N LEU A 100 -3.04 0.39 5.75
CA LEU A 100 -3.41 -0.86 6.42
C LEU A 100 -4.92 -1.00 6.60
N GLU A 101 -5.64 0.08 6.93
CA GLU A 101 -7.11 0.09 6.99
C GLU A 101 -7.74 -0.32 5.66
N GLU A 102 -7.29 0.24 4.54
CA GLU A 102 -7.78 -0.10 3.21
C GLU A 102 -7.46 -1.57 2.83
N ALA A 103 -6.25 -2.04 3.14
CA ALA A 103 -5.89 -3.44 2.90
C ALA A 103 -6.72 -4.41 3.75
N LEU A 104 -7.05 -4.04 4.99
CA LEU A 104 -7.94 -4.82 5.86
C LEU A 104 -9.39 -4.85 5.33
N LEU A 105 -9.88 -3.75 4.75
CA LEU A 105 -11.19 -3.73 4.09
C LEU A 105 -11.22 -4.68 2.89
N VAL A 106 -10.16 -4.65 2.07
CA VAL A 106 -9.98 -5.58 0.94
C VAL A 106 -9.96 -7.04 1.44
N ALA A 107 -9.17 -7.33 2.48
CA ALA A 107 -9.08 -8.67 3.06
C ALA A 107 -10.42 -9.16 3.58
N ARG A 108 -11.15 -8.31 4.32
CA ARG A 108 -12.49 -8.59 4.83
C ARG A 108 -13.44 -9.02 3.71
N ASN A 109 -13.52 -8.24 2.64
CA ASN A 109 -14.45 -8.47 1.53
C ASN A 109 -14.08 -9.68 0.66
N ARG A 110 -12.86 -10.18 0.78
CA ARG A 110 -12.39 -11.42 0.13
C ARG A 110 -12.45 -12.64 1.05
N GLY A 111 -13.03 -12.44 2.25
CA GLY A 111 -13.29 -13.53 3.19
C GLY A 111 -12.04 -14.08 3.87
N PHE A 112 -10.96 -13.30 3.96
CA PHE A 112 -9.83 -13.67 4.79
C PHE A 112 -10.25 -13.68 6.26
N THR A 113 -9.89 -14.74 6.97
CA THR A 113 -10.23 -14.90 8.38
C THR A 113 -9.05 -14.64 9.30
N SER A 114 -7.84 -14.75 8.76
CA SER A 114 -6.60 -14.53 9.49
C SER A 114 -5.59 -13.81 8.61
N LEU A 115 -5.03 -12.76 9.15
CA LEU A 115 -3.99 -11.98 8.49
C LEU A 115 -2.77 -11.94 9.38
N PHE A 116 -1.60 -11.92 8.77
CA PHE A 116 -0.36 -11.73 9.50
C PHE A 116 0.53 -10.71 8.78
N LEU A 117 1.35 -10.05 9.58
CA LEU A 117 2.35 -9.11 9.13
C LEU A 117 3.64 -9.43 9.89
N LEU A 118 4.72 -9.62 9.14
CA LEU A 118 6.04 -9.80 9.69
C LEU A 118 6.83 -8.49 9.61
N CYS A 119 7.51 -8.13 10.67
CA CYS A 119 8.41 -6.99 10.65
C CYS A 119 9.61 -7.22 11.57
N LEU A 120 10.73 -6.61 11.20
CA LEU A 120 11.93 -6.63 12.02
C LEU A 120 11.66 -6.00 13.41
N PRO A 121 12.30 -6.44 14.48
CA PRO A 121 12.12 -5.91 15.84
C PRO A 121 12.41 -4.41 15.96
N GLU A 122 13.37 -3.90 15.19
CA GLU A 122 13.73 -2.50 15.13
C GLU A 122 12.73 -1.63 14.33
N ASN A 123 11.80 -2.24 13.59
CA ASN A 123 10.76 -1.52 12.87
C ASN A 123 9.62 -1.06 13.80
N VAL A 124 9.97 -0.24 14.79
CA VAL A 124 9.04 0.28 15.80
C VAL A 124 7.90 1.06 15.18
N LYS A 125 8.15 1.73 14.04
CA LYS A 125 7.10 2.48 13.32
C LYS A 125 6.00 1.53 12.82
N MET A 126 6.38 0.43 12.17
CA MET A 126 5.43 -0.56 11.67
C MET A 126 4.70 -1.27 12.81
N GLN A 127 5.40 -1.65 13.86
CA GLN A 127 4.79 -2.24 15.06
C GLN A 127 3.74 -1.31 15.68
N ARG A 128 4.00 0.00 15.72
CA ARG A 128 3.02 1.00 16.23
C ARG A 128 1.78 1.09 15.36
N VAL A 129 1.93 1.03 14.04
CA VAL A 129 0.80 1.01 13.10
C VAL A 129 0.01 -0.29 13.28
N ALA A 130 0.68 -1.43 13.20
CA ALA A 130 0.06 -2.75 13.26
C ALA A 130 -0.66 -3.03 14.60
N ARG A 131 -0.11 -2.53 15.71
CA ARG A 131 -0.70 -2.69 17.06
C ARG A 131 -2.12 -2.16 17.18
N LYS A 132 -2.52 -1.20 16.34
CA LYS A 132 -3.89 -0.64 16.36
C LYS A 132 -4.94 -1.66 15.89
N PHE A 133 -4.50 -2.68 15.14
CA PHE A 133 -5.37 -3.68 14.51
C PHE A 133 -5.08 -5.10 15.01
N ALA A 134 -4.02 -5.26 15.79
CA ALA A 134 -3.51 -6.55 16.23
C ALA A 134 -4.42 -7.22 17.25
N ASP A 135 -4.78 -8.47 17.00
CA ASP A 135 -5.28 -9.38 18.00
C ASP A 135 -4.14 -9.92 18.88
N ARG A 136 -3.01 -10.23 18.25
CA ARG A 136 -1.81 -10.74 18.93
C ARG A 136 -0.55 -10.23 18.26
N MET A 137 0.48 -9.98 19.08
CA MET A 137 1.85 -9.72 18.62
C MET A 137 2.80 -10.69 19.34
N THR A 138 3.59 -11.43 18.59
CA THR A 138 4.56 -12.39 19.13
C THR A 138 5.93 -12.14 18.51
N PHE A 139 6.98 -12.37 19.31
CA PHE A 139 8.35 -12.39 18.82
C PHE A 139 8.72 -13.84 18.54
N GLN A 140 9.02 -14.17 17.28
CA GLN A 140 9.36 -15.52 16.85
C GLN A 140 10.42 -15.48 15.75
N ASP A 141 11.41 -16.34 15.84
CA ASP A 141 12.47 -16.55 14.82
C ASP A 141 13.24 -15.28 14.42
N GLY A 142 13.31 -14.28 15.31
CA GLY A 142 14.00 -13.03 15.07
C GLY A 142 13.11 -11.91 14.56
N ASP A 143 11.84 -12.18 14.26
CA ASP A 143 10.86 -11.22 13.77
C ASP A 143 9.71 -10.99 14.75
N VAL A 144 8.99 -9.88 14.53
CA VAL A 144 7.72 -9.60 15.19
C VAL A 144 6.60 -10.02 14.24
N GLU A 145 5.88 -11.10 14.62
CA GLU A 145 4.64 -11.49 13.94
C GLU A 145 3.46 -10.78 14.58
N VAL A 146 2.71 -10.07 13.75
CA VAL A 146 1.45 -9.44 14.12
C VAL A 146 0.31 -10.21 13.49
N ARG A 147 -0.60 -10.74 14.31
CA ARG A 147 -1.83 -11.40 13.85
C ARG A 147 -3.00 -10.46 13.96
N ILE A 148 -3.82 -10.45 12.91
CA ILE A 148 -5.02 -9.65 12.80
C ILE A 148 -6.16 -10.58 12.40
N VAL A 149 -7.25 -10.55 13.16
CA VAL A 149 -8.49 -11.26 12.81
C VAL A 149 -9.33 -10.32 11.96
N ALA A 150 -9.59 -10.69 10.72
CA ALA A 150 -10.43 -9.90 9.85
C ALA A 150 -11.92 -10.09 10.25
N PRO A 151 -12.70 -9.00 10.39
CA PRO A 151 -14.14 -9.10 10.61
C PRO A 151 -14.82 -9.79 9.43
N GLN A 152 -16.01 -10.38 9.67
CA GLN A 152 -16.80 -10.93 8.58
C GLN A 152 -17.24 -9.82 7.61
N PRO A 153 -17.28 -10.11 6.29
CA PRO A 153 -17.78 -9.14 5.32
C PRO A 153 -19.27 -8.85 5.55
N ASP A 154 -19.68 -7.61 5.32
CA ASP A 154 -21.07 -7.20 5.33
C ASP A 154 -21.36 -6.29 4.12
N PRO A 155 -22.64 -6.03 3.78
CA PRO A 155 -22.98 -5.19 2.64
C PRO A 155 -22.35 -3.80 2.69
N LEU A 156 -22.20 -3.20 3.87
CA LEU A 156 -21.61 -1.87 4.02
C LEU A 156 -20.12 -1.88 3.70
N SER A 157 -19.40 -2.98 4.04
CA SER A 157 -17.98 -3.10 3.71
C SER A 157 -17.74 -3.20 2.19
N TYR A 158 -18.62 -3.90 1.46
CA TYR A 158 -18.56 -3.93 0.00
C TYR A 158 -18.85 -2.57 -0.62
N PHE A 159 -19.86 -1.86 -0.12
CA PHE A 159 -20.14 -0.50 -0.58
C PHE A 159 -18.97 0.44 -0.29
N ALA A 160 -18.40 0.38 0.90
CA ALA A 160 -17.25 1.22 1.26
C ALA A 160 -16.06 1.00 0.32
N GLU A 161 -15.75 -0.25 -0.04
CA GLU A 161 -14.67 -0.58 -0.98
C GLU A 161 -14.97 -0.06 -2.39
N ILE A 162 -16.18 -0.33 -2.93
CA ILE A 162 -16.56 0.05 -4.29
C ILE A 162 -16.63 1.58 -4.45
N PHE A 163 -17.28 2.26 -3.51
CA PHE A 163 -17.41 3.71 -3.56
C PHE A 163 -16.09 4.43 -3.29
N GLY A 164 -15.27 3.88 -2.36
CA GLY A 164 -13.92 4.40 -2.11
C GLY A 164 -13.06 4.35 -3.37
N ASP A 165 -13.02 3.21 -4.04
CA ASP A 165 -12.29 3.05 -5.31
C ASP A 165 -12.82 4.00 -6.41
N ALA A 166 -14.15 4.13 -6.54
CA ALA A 166 -14.75 5.00 -7.57
C ALA A 166 -14.42 6.48 -7.33
N ILE A 167 -14.51 6.95 -6.09
CA ILE A 167 -14.17 8.34 -5.73
C ILE A 167 -12.67 8.57 -5.97
N ALA A 168 -11.80 7.66 -5.54
CA ALA A 168 -10.37 7.78 -5.70
C ALA A 168 -9.94 7.77 -7.18
N MET A 169 -10.58 6.97 -8.02
CA MET A 169 -10.35 6.98 -9.47
C MET A 169 -10.79 8.31 -10.10
N TRP A 170 -11.93 8.85 -9.66
CA TRP A 170 -12.41 10.15 -10.11
C TRP A 170 -11.45 11.28 -9.71
N GLU A 171 -11.01 11.33 -8.47
CA GLU A 171 -10.03 12.31 -7.98
C GLU A 171 -8.72 12.23 -8.78
N THR A 172 -8.19 11.04 -9.02
CA THR A 172 -7.00 10.83 -9.84
C THR A 172 -7.19 11.33 -11.28
N ALA A 173 -8.35 11.07 -11.89
CA ALA A 173 -8.64 11.52 -13.25
C ALA A 173 -8.74 13.06 -13.32
N MET A 174 -9.39 13.69 -12.35
CA MET A 174 -9.52 15.15 -12.26
C MET A 174 -8.17 15.84 -12.04
N ASP A 175 -7.31 15.27 -11.20
CA ASP A 175 -5.95 15.78 -10.97
C ASP A 175 -5.10 15.74 -12.26
N ARG A 176 -5.20 14.67 -13.04
CA ARG A 176 -4.54 14.57 -14.35
C ARG A 176 -5.00 15.65 -15.32
N VAL A 177 -6.31 15.84 -15.45
CA VAL A 177 -6.88 16.87 -16.33
C VAL A 177 -6.42 18.27 -15.90
N THR A 178 -6.43 18.54 -14.60
CA THR A 178 -6.05 19.85 -14.05
C THR A 178 -4.55 20.12 -14.22
N SER A 179 -3.71 19.10 -14.08
CA SER A 179 -2.27 19.20 -14.26
C SER A 179 -1.91 19.43 -15.73
N GLN A 180 -2.56 18.73 -16.66
CA GLN A 180 -2.37 18.94 -18.10
C GLN A 180 -2.82 20.33 -18.54
N ALA A 181 -3.93 20.84 -18.01
CA ALA A 181 -4.41 22.18 -18.29
C ALA A 181 -3.43 23.28 -17.82
N LYS A 182 -2.77 23.07 -16.67
CA LYS A 182 -1.73 24.01 -16.17
C LYS A 182 -0.47 24.01 -17.03
N THR A 183 -0.09 22.87 -17.59
CA THR A 183 1.10 22.73 -18.44
C THR A 183 0.88 23.30 -19.85
N SER A 184 -0.36 23.36 -20.32
CA SER A 184 -0.73 23.85 -21.65
C SER A 184 -0.98 25.37 -21.73
N LEU A 185 -0.91 26.11 -20.62
CA LEU A 185 -1.02 27.57 -20.65
C LEU A 185 0.26 28.20 -21.24
N PRO A 186 0.15 29.04 -22.27
CA PRO A 186 1.33 29.72 -22.84
C PRO A 186 1.98 30.63 -21.77
N PRO A 187 3.32 30.81 -21.83
CA PRO A 187 4.02 31.67 -20.88
C PRO A 187 3.44 33.10 -20.99
N LYS A 188 3.17 33.71 -19.81
CA LYS A 188 2.74 35.09 -19.73
C LYS A 188 3.74 35.98 -20.48
N LEU A 189 3.26 36.73 -21.47
CA LEU A 189 4.03 37.75 -22.17
C LEU A 189 4.65 38.72 -21.16
N PRO A 190 5.96 39.09 -21.32
CA PRO A 190 6.58 40.11 -20.47
C PRO A 190 5.81 41.42 -20.61
N LYS A 191 5.52 42.06 -19.49
CA LYS A 191 4.94 43.40 -19.45
C LYS A 191 5.92 44.35 -20.14
N ALA A 192 5.49 44.98 -21.22
CA ALA A 192 6.24 46.07 -21.85
C ALA A 192 6.37 47.21 -20.82
N SER A 193 7.63 47.65 -20.64
CA SER A 193 7.99 48.84 -19.84
C SER A 193 7.75 50.10 -20.61
#